data_d809ddea71b60d6e7e739297f3ce2e02
#
_entry.id   d809ddea71b60d6e7e739297f3ce2e02
#
_cell.length_a   1.000
_cell.length_b   1.000
_cell.length_c   1.000
_cell.angle_alpha   90.00
_cell.angle_beta   90.00
_cell.angle_gamma   90.00
#
_symmetry.space_group_name_H-M   'P 1'
#
loop_
_entity.id
_entity.type
_entity.pdbx_description
1 polymer ?
#
loop_
_entity_poly.entity_id
_entity_poly.type
_entity_poly.pdbx_seq_one_letter_code
_entity_poly.pdbx_strand_id
1 'polypeptide(L)'
;MHANSAFALGLLLDAGTATEAATDALRRWFLADRDYPAAWEPSGQDFLSPALTEADAVRRILPGDEFGRWLAGFLPGLAHGQPIALLEPPGVSDPEDPQIGHLLGLSLSRAAALRSIGRALPDGDPRAAVLFAAAGVHLAAGLPHVTTGVWAADRWVATFAALALTSG
;
A
#
# COMPACT_ATOMS: atom_id res chain seq x y z
N MET A 1 -4.31 -10.10 -10.50
CA MET A 1 -3.08 -10.55 -9.89
C MET A 1 -2.97 -10.15 -8.44
N HIS A 2 -2.13 -10.78 -7.67
CA HIS A 2 -2.43 -11.00 -6.26
C HIS A 2 -1.56 -10.10 -5.36
N ALA A 3 -2.19 -9.15 -4.64
CA ALA A 3 -1.57 -8.32 -3.62
C ALA A 3 -0.64 -9.13 -2.68
N ASN A 4 -1.07 -10.34 -2.31
CA ASN A 4 -0.28 -11.22 -1.46
C ASN A 4 1.05 -11.65 -2.09
N SER A 5 1.10 -11.87 -3.42
CA SER A 5 2.34 -12.24 -4.11
C SER A 5 3.33 -11.07 -4.14
N ALA A 6 2.86 -9.86 -4.46
CA ALA A 6 3.70 -8.66 -4.45
C ALA A 6 4.22 -8.37 -3.04
N PHE A 7 3.37 -8.49 -2.02
CA PHE A 7 3.73 -8.31 -0.62
C PHE A 7 4.80 -9.33 -0.17
N ALA A 8 4.59 -10.62 -0.46
CA ALA A 8 5.54 -11.67 -0.11
C ALA A 8 6.90 -11.48 -0.78
N LEU A 9 6.92 -11.11 -2.08
CA LEU A 9 8.18 -10.83 -2.79
C LEU A 9 8.90 -9.61 -2.19
N GLY A 10 8.16 -8.56 -1.80
CA GLY A 10 8.72 -7.42 -1.09
C GLY A 10 9.37 -7.80 0.23
N LEU A 11 8.73 -8.65 1.03
CA LEU A 11 9.29 -9.15 2.30
C LEU A 11 10.56 -10.00 2.08
N LEU A 12 10.60 -10.81 1.01
CA LEU A 12 11.81 -11.58 0.68
C LEU A 12 12.99 -10.67 0.34
N LEU A 13 12.74 -9.57 -0.36
CA LEU A 13 13.78 -8.57 -0.67
C LEU A 13 14.27 -7.87 0.61
N ASP A 14 13.35 -7.43 1.48
CA ASP A 14 13.71 -6.78 2.75
C ASP A 14 14.49 -7.71 3.69
N ALA A 15 14.17 -9.01 3.67
CA ALA A 15 14.89 -10.03 4.43
C ALA A 15 16.24 -10.45 3.81
N GLY A 16 16.57 -9.98 2.60
CA GLY A 16 17.76 -10.41 1.87
C GLY A 16 17.73 -11.88 1.45
N THR A 17 16.54 -12.49 1.43
CA THR A 17 16.36 -13.91 1.14
C THR A 17 15.81 -14.09 -0.27
N ALA A 18 16.39 -15.01 -1.05
CA ALA A 18 16.00 -15.28 -2.44
C ALA A 18 15.90 -14.01 -3.33
N THR A 19 16.78 -13.03 -3.09
CA THR A 19 16.71 -11.66 -3.67
C THR A 19 16.70 -11.68 -5.19
N GLU A 20 17.54 -12.49 -5.83
CA GLU A 20 17.59 -12.61 -7.29
C GLU A 20 16.28 -13.15 -7.85
N ALA A 21 15.79 -14.26 -7.31
CA ALA A 21 14.52 -14.86 -7.76
C ALA A 21 13.31 -13.94 -7.52
N ALA A 22 13.28 -13.23 -6.40
CA ALA A 22 12.23 -12.27 -6.08
C ALA A 22 12.28 -11.06 -7.04
N THR A 23 13.47 -10.53 -7.32
CA THR A 23 13.68 -9.44 -8.28
C THR A 23 13.24 -9.84 -9.69
N ASP A 24 13.61 -11.02 -10.14
CA ASP A 24 13.23 -11.53 -11.47
C ASP A 24 11.72 -11.78 -11.59
N ALA A 25 11.09 -12.26 -10.51
CA ALA A 25 9.65 -12.43 -10.46
C ALA A 25 8.94 -11.07 -10.57
N LEU A 26 9.37 -10.06 -9.77
CA LEU A 26 8.80 -8.71 -9.83
C LEU A 26 8.96 -8.07 -11.20
N ARG A 27 10.14 -8.18 -11.80
CA ARG A 27 10.40 -7.66 -13.16
C ARG A 27 9.49 -8.28 -14.19
N ARG A 28 9.35 -9.60 -14.16
CA ARG A 28 8.56 -10.35 -15.13
C ARG A 28 7.06 -10.14 -14.99
N TRP A 29 6.57 -9.94 -13.74
CA TRP A 29 5.14 -9.90 -13.49
C TRP A 29 4.56 -8.49 -13.49
N PHE A 30 5.33 -7.47 -13.09
CA PHE A 30 4.78 -6.16 -12.76
C PHE A 30 5.36 -4.98 -13.56
N LEU A 31 6.58 -5.08 -14.11
CA LEU A 31 7.17 -3.91 -14.77
C LEU A 31 6.45 -3.47 -16.06
N ALA A 32 5.67 -4.36 -16.66
CA ALA A 32 4.88 -4.04 -17.84
C ALA A 32 3.52 -3.41 -17.53
N ASP A 33 3.08 -3.45 -16.25
CA ASP A 33 1.75 -3.00 -15.87
C ASP A 33 1.62 -1.49 -15.99
N ARG A 34 0.49 -1.04 -16.56
CA ARG A 34 0.16 0.37 -16.82
C ARG A 34 -1.31 0.58 -16.57
N ASP A 35 -1.66 1.84 -16.24
CA ASP A 35 -3.03 2.32 -16.08
C ASP A 35 -3.90 1.38 -15.25
N TYR A 36 -3.38 1.06 -14.05
CA TYR A 36 -4.05 0.14 -13.14
C TYR A 36 -5.44 0.67 -12.75
N PRO A 37 -6.51 -0.13 -12.82
CA PRO A 37 -7.89 0.30 -12.56
C PRO A 37 -8.17 0.46 -11.05
N ALA A 38 -7.39 1.28 -10.39
CA ALA A 38 -7.39 1.46 -8.94
C ALA A 38 -8.70 2.06 -8.37
N ALA A 39 -9.56 2.60 -9.23
CA ALA A 39 -10.90 3.06 -8.84
C ALA A 39 -11.83 1.92 -8.39
N TRP A 40 -11.47 0.66 -8.65
CA TRP A 40 -12.23 -0.51 -8.21
C TRP A 40 -11.82 -1.00 -6.81
N GLU A 41 -10.80 -0.40 -6.22
CA GLU A 41 -10.39 -0.71 -4.85
C GLU A 41 -11.16 0.16 -3.82
N PRO A 42 -11.40 -0.37 -2.60
CA PRO A 42 -11.16 -1.75 -2.23
C PRO A 42 -12.29 -2.69 -2.70
N SER A 43 -11.98 -3.96 -2.95
CA SER A 43 -13.00 -4.99 -2.96
C SER A 43 -13.47 -5.25 -1.51
N GLY A 44 -14.65 -5.88 -1.36
CA GLY A 44 -15.20 -6.18 -0.03
C GLY A 44 -14.38 -7.18 0.82
N GLN A 45 -13.22 -7.65 0.34
CA GLN A 45 -12.37 -8.65 1.00
C GLN A 45 -10.88 -8.28 1.01
N ASP A 46 -10.52 -7.05 0.64
CA ASP A 46 -9.13 -6.65 0.55
C ASP A 46 -8.54 -6.33 1.92
N PHE A 47 -7.51 -7.08 2.33
CA PHE A 47 -6.64 -6.76 3.47
C PHE A 47 -5.43 -5.92 3.05
N LEU A 48 -5.07 -5.96 1.80
CA LEU A 48 -4.00 -5.21 1.16
C LEU A 48 -4.54 -4.58 -0.12
N SER A 49 -4.13 -3.35 -0.41
CA SER A 49 -4.41 -2.71 -1.69
C SER A 49 -3.54 -3.34 -2.78
N PRO A 50 -4.10 -3.99 -3.80
CA PRO A 50 -3.30 -4.55 -4.88
C PRO A 50 -2.41 -3.51 -5.55
N ALA A 51 -2.94 -2.34 -5.91
CA ALA A 51 -2.17 -1.27 -6.53
C ALA A 51 -1.00 -0.80 -5.67
N LEU A 52 -1.26 -0.48 -4.40
CA LEU A 52 -0.22 0.04 -3.50
C LEU A 52 0.81 -1.02 -3.13
N THR A 53 0.39 -2.27 -2.98
CA THR A 53 1.29 -3.39 -2.68
C THR A 53 2.22 -3.69 -3.85
N GLU A 54 1.70 -3.61 -5.07
CA GLU A 54 2.50 -3.76 -6.28
C GLU A 54 3.52 -2.62 -6.42
N ALA A 55 3.09 -1.38 -6.27
CA ALA A 55 3.98 -0.22 -6.33
C ALA A 55 5.05 -0.27 -5.23
N ASP A 56 4.67 -0.69 -4.01
CA ASP A 56 5.61 -0.85 -2.90
C ASP A 56 6.63 -1.98 -3.14
N ALA A 57 6.26 -3.04 -3.85
CA ALA A 57 7.19 -4.08 -4.25
C ALA A 57 8.15 -3.61 -5.37
N VAL A 58 7.63 -2.92 -6.40
CA VAL A 58 8.41 -2.45 -7.55
C VAL A 58 9.45 -1.39 -7.15
N ARG A 59 9.13 -0.49 -6.18
CA ARG A 59 10.12 0.49 -5.70
C ARG A 59 11.40 -0.13 -5.14
N ARG A 60 11.36 -1.39 -4.69
CA ARG A 60 12.53 -2.10 -4.13
C ARG A 60 13.52 -2.56 -5.19
N ILE A 61 13.10 -2.61 -6.45
CA ILE A 61 13.91 -3.14 -7.54
C ILE A 61 14.26 -2.10 -8.61
N LEU A 62 13.68 -0.91 -8.53
CA LEU A 62 13.96 0.19 -9.45
C LEU A 62 14.64 1.35 -8.72
N PRO A 63 15.67 2.01 -9.32
CA PRO A 63 16.16 3.30 -8.86
C PRO A 63 15.05 4.36 -8.85
N GLY A 64 15.15 5.37 -8.00
CA GLY A 64 14.10 6.36 -7.78
C GLY A 64 13.55 7.00 -9.06
N ASP A 65 14.42 7.42 -9.99
CA ASP A 65 14.00 8.02 -11.27
C ASP A 65 13.25 7.02 -12.17
N GLU A 66 13.69 5.78 -12.19
CA GLU A 66 13.02 4.71 -12.96
C GLU A 66 11.68 4.35 -12.32
N PHE A 67 11.66 4.24 -11.00
CA PHE A 67 10.43 4.02 -10.24
C PHE A 67 9.43 5.14 -10.46
N GLY A 68 9.87 6.40 -10.42
CA GLY A 68 9.02 7.56 -10.68
C GLY A 68 8.36 7.53 -12.06
N ARG A 69 9.12 7.12 -13.10
CA ARG A 69 8.58 6.95 -14.47
C ARG A 69 7.60 5.78 -14.56
N TRP A 70 7.94 4.65 -13.94
CA TRP A 70 7.06 3.48 -13.90
C TRP A 70 5.73 3.82 -13.18
N LEU A 71 5.80 4.47 -12.01
CA LEU A 71 4.63 4.85 -11.23
C LEU A 71 3.72 5.83 -11.99
N ALA A 72 4.29 6.75 -12.77
CA ALA A 72 3.51 7.66 -13.62
C ALA A 72 2.71 6.93 -14.69
N GLY A 73 3.22 5.82 -15.22
CA GLY A 73 2.49 4.98 -16.16
C GLY A 73 1.50 4.02 -15.49
N PHE A 74 1.79 3.59 -14.27
CA PHE A 74 0.98 2.65 -13.51
C PHE A 74 -0.24 3.34 -12.86
N LEU A 75 -0.03 4.51 -12.24
CA LEU A 75 -1.08 5.34 -11.61
C LEU A 75 -1.00 6.77 -12.16
N PRO A 76 -1.45 7.01 -13.40
CA PRO A 76 -1.23 8.29 -14.10
C PRO A 76 -1.93 9.49 -13.45
N GLY A 77 -3.02 9.26 -12.70
CA GLY A 77 -3.78 10.31 -12.00
C GLY A 77 -3.17 10.78 -10.68
N LEU A 78 -2.12 10.11 -10.18
CA LEU A 78 -1.66 10.29 -8.80
C LEU A 78 -1.21 11.72 -8.49
N ALA A 79 -0.53 12.40 -9.42
CA ALA A 79 -0.13 13.80 -9.26
C ALA A 79 -1.31 14.78 -9.12
N HIS A 80 -2.49 14.38 -9.55
CA HIS A 80 -3.73 15.15 -9.48
C HIS A 80 -4.68 14.65 -8.36
N GLY A 81 -4.17 13.86 -7.41
CA GLY A 81 -4.97 13.31 -6.32
C GLY A 81 -5.98 12.24 -6.77
N GLN A 82 -5.66 11.49 -7.81
CA GLN A 82 -6.51 10.42 -8.33
C GLN A 82 -5.77 9.07 -8.39
N PRO A 83 -6.48 7.95 -8.22
CA PRO A 83 -7.90 7.85 -7.87
C PRO A 83 -8.14 8.06 -6.37
N ILE A 84 -9.24 8.74 -6.03
CA ILE A 84 -9.65 8.98 -4.64
C ILE A 84 -9.76 7.67 -3.84
N ALA A 85 -10.20 6.61 -4.48
CA ALA A 85 -10.34 5.27 -3.88
C ALA A 85 -9.06 4.71 -3.22
N LEU A 86 -7.87 5.15 -3.63
CA LEU A 86 -6.60 4.82 -2.99
C LEU A 86 -6.18 5.82 -1.91
N LEU A 87 -6.57 7.07 -2.06
CA LEU A 87 -6.06 8.18 -1.26
C LEU A 87 -6.92 8.49 -0.04
N GLU A 88 -8.19 8.06 -0.07
CA GLU A 88 -9.11 8.19 1.06
C GLU A 88 -9.35 6.83 1.73
N PRO A 89 -9.51 6.81 3.06
CA PRO A 89 -9.89 5.60 3.78
C PRO A 89 -11.25 5.08 3.31
N PRO A 90 -11.43 3.76 3.18
CA PRO A 90 -12.74 3.19 2.90
C PRO A 90 -13.70 3.49 4.05
N GLY A 91 -14.98 3.72 3.72
CA GLY A 91 -16.01 3.91 4.72
C GLY A 91 -16.24 2.62 5.52
N VAL A 92 -16.21 2.71 6.84
CA VAL A 92 -16.53 1.62 7.77
C VAL A 92 -17.84 1.96 8.45
N SER A 93 -18.91 1.27 8.09
CA SER A 93 -20.26 1.52 8.64
C SER A 93 -20.44 0.94 10.03
N ASP A 94 -19.80 -0.19 10.32
CA ASP A 94 -19.79 -0.86 11.61
C ASP A 94 -18.40 -1.45 11.91
N PRO A 95 -17.63 -0.83 12.80
CA PRO A 95 -16.30 -1.32 13.16
C PRO A 95 -16.29 -2.68 13.89
N GLU A 96 -17.43 -3.08 14.48
CA GLU A 96 -17.55 -4.34 15.20
C GLU A 96 -17.94 -5.49 14.28
N ASP A 97 -18.42 -5.22 13.07
CA ASP A 97 -18.67 -6.24 12.04
C ASP A 97 -17.34 -6.78 11.50
N PRO A 98 -17.05 -8.09 11.69
CA PRO A 98 -15.79 -8.69 11.22
C PRO A 98 -15.63 -8.61 9.71
N GLN A 99 -16.71 -8.51 8.93
CA GLN A 99 -16.65 -8.41 7.48
C GLN A 99 -16.28 -6.99 7.01
N ILE A 100 -16.53 -5.97 7.81
CA ILE A 100 -16.26 -4.57 7.47
C ILE A 100 -15.06 -4.05 8.26
N GLY A 101 -14.89 -4.51 9.49
CA GLY A 101 -13.80 -4.10 10.39
C GLY A 101 -12.39 -4.33 9.81
N HIS A 102 -12.21 -5.28 8.88
CA HIS A 102 -10.93 -5.50 8.20
C HIS A 102 -10.47 -4.27 7.38
N LEU A 103 -11.38 -3.40 6.95
CA LEU A 103 -11.04 -2.17 6.22
C LEU A 103 -10.23 -1.18 7.07
N LEU A 104 -10.31 -1.27 8.40
CA LEU A 104 -9.45 -0.51 9.31
C LEU A 104 -7.99 -0.95 9.18
N GLY A 105 -7.75 -2.26 9.10
CA GLY A 105 -6.42 -2.79 8.84
C GLY A 105 -5.92 -2.50 7.42
N LEU A 106 -6.82 -2.53 6.43
CA LEU A 106 -6.51 -2.07 5.08
C LEU A 106 -6.05 -0.60 5.08
N SER A 107 -6.70 0.27 5.86
CA SER A 107 -6.26 1.66 6.00
C SER A 107 -4.83 1.75 6.53
N LEU A 108 -4.48 0.98 7.54
CA LEU A 108 -3.12 0.97 8.10
C LEU A 108 -2.09 0.40 7.11
N SER A 109 -2.40 -0.67 6.40
CA SER A 109 -1.51 -1.22 5.38
C SER A 109 -1.31 -0.25 4.20
N ARG A 110 -2.37 0.45 3.80
CA ARG A 110 -2.29 1.54 2.80
C ARG A 110 -1.40 2.68 3.28
N ALA A 111 -1.53 3.11 4.54
CA ALA A 111 -0.68 4.15 5.10
C ALA A 111 0.81 3.79 5.03
N ALA A 112 1.16 2.54 5.36
CA ALA A 112 2.53 2.05 5.25
C ALA A 112 3.05 2.11 3.80
N ALA A 113 2.27 1.57 2.86
CA ALA A 113 2.65 1.54 1.45
C ALA A 113 2.76 2.95 0.86
N LEU A 114 1.79 3.85 1.11
CA LEU A 114 1.80 5.23 0.65
C LEU A 114 3.06 5.99 1.11
N ARG A 115 3.45 5.83 2.39
CA ARG A 115 4.68 6.44 2.92
C ARG A 115 5.93 5.88 2.24
N SER A 116 6.02 4.57 2.10
CA SER A 116 7.16 3.90 1.48
C SER A 116 7.31 4.28 0.00
N ILE A 117 6.20 4.35 -0.74
CA ILE A 117 6.18 4.80 -2.14
C ILE A 117 6.61 6.27 -2.24
N GLY A 118 6.05 7.14 -1.37
CA GLY A 118 6.39 8.55 -1.36
C GLY A 118 7.88 8.83 -1.13
N ARG A 119 8.52 8.06 -0.23
CA ARG A 119 9.97 8.17 0.03
C ARG A 119 10.85 7.65 -1.10
N ALA A 120 10.36 6.74 -1.91
CA ALA A 120 11.11 6.19 -3.03
C ALA A 120 11.09 7.08 -4.27
N LEU A 121 10.24 8.11 -4.30
CA LEU A 121 10.20 9.08 -5.38
C LEU A 121 11.40 10.03 -5.31
N PRO A 122 11.83 10.57 -6.46
CA PRO A 122 12.87 11.61 -6.50
C PRO A 122 12.50 12.84 -5.67
N ASP A 123 13.52 13.53 -5.17
CA ASP A 123 13.33 14.79 -4.45
C ASP A 123 12.56 15.81 -5.29
N GLY A 124 11.53 16.41 -4.70
CA GLY A 124 10.67 17.39 -5.37
C GLY A 124 9.57 16.79 -6.26
N ASP A 125 9.40 15.48 -6.30
CA ASP A 125 8.29 14.87 -7.03
C ASP A 125 6.96 15.25 -6.36
N PRO A 126 6.02 15.92 -7.08
CA PRO A 126 4.76 16.41 -6.47
C PRO A 126 3.87 15.29 -5.93
N ARG A 127 4.00 14.08 -6.44
CA ARG A 127 3.24 12.90 -5.97
C ARG A 127 3.58 12.53 -4.54
N ALA A 128 4.82 12.81 -4.09
CA ALA A 128 5.24 12.50 -2.72
C ALA A 128 4.36 13.21 -1.69
N ALA A 129 4.06 14.49 -1.91
CA ALA A 129 3.17 15.26 -1.02
C ALA A 129 1.75 14.68 -0.96
N VAL A 130 1.20 14.26 -2.11
CA VAL A 130 -0.12 13.61 -2.19
C VAL A 130 -0.12 12.30 -1.40
N LEU A 131 0.91 11.47 -1.57
CA LEU A 131 1.05 10.18 -0.89
C LEU A 131 1.21 10.34 0.63
N PHE A 132 2.01 11.30 1.09
CA PHE A 132 2.16 11.54 2.53
C PHE A 132 0.89 12.09 3.17
N ALA A 133 0.17 12.99 2.50
CA ALA A 133 -1.12 13.48 2.97
C ALA A 133 -2.13 12.33 3.10
N ALA A 134 -2.26 11.50 2.06
CA ALA A 134 -3.14 10.34 2.08
C ALA A 134 -2.74 9.34 3.20
N ALA A 135 -1.45 9.08 3.39
CA ALA A 135 -0.98 8.22 4.48
C ALA A 135 -1.41 8.73 5.85
N GLY A 136 -1.36 10.05 6.07
CA GLY A 136 -1.83 10.70 7.31
C GLY A 136 -3.32 10.46 7.55
N VAL A 137 -4.16 10.60 6.53
CA VAL A 137 -5.61 10.36 6.63
C VAL A 137 -5.92 8.89 6.92
N HIS A 138 -5.24 7.97 6.25
CA HIS A 138 -5.37 6.54 6.50
C HIS A 138 -4.93 6.13 7.91
N LEU A 139 -3.83 6.69 8.42
CA LEU A 139 -3.39 6.48 9.81
C LEU A 139 -4.43 6.97 10.81
N ALA A 140 -4.95 8.18 10.61
CA ALA A 140 -5.96 8.76 11.50
C ALA A 140 -7.24 7.92 11.53
N ALA A 141 -7.61 7.28 10.42
CA ALA A 141 -8.77 6.40 10.35
C ALA A 141 -8.55 5.05 11.05
N GLY A 142 -7.35 4.46 10.94
CA GLY A 142 -7.09 3.09 11.43
C GLY A 142 -6.57 3.02 12.87
N LEU A 143 -5.70 3.96 13.31
CA LEU A 143 -5.04 3.89 14.60
C LEU A 143 -5.97 3.83 15.83
N PRO A 144 -7.10 4.57 15.88
CA PRO A 144 -8.02 4.48 17.03
C PRO A 144 -8.60 3.09 17.28
N HIS A 145 -8.54 2.22 16.28
CA HIS A 145 -9.13 0.89 16.31
C HIS A 145 -8.12 -0.26 16.51
N VAL A 146 -6.87 0.06 16.87
CA VAL A 146 -5.82 -0.96 17.08
C VAL A 146 -6.05 -1.81 18.32
N THR A 147 -6.76 -1.25 19.33
CA THR A 147 -7.04 -1.92 20.60
C THR A 147 -8.54 -1.83 20.88
N THR A 148 -9.33 -2.65 20.21
CA THR A 148 -10.79 -2.67 20.37
C THR A 148 -11.25 -3.61 21.48
N GLY A 149 -10.34 -4.51 21.97
CA GLY A 149 -10.68 -5.57 22.92
C GLY A 149 -11.25 -6.82 22.24
N VAL A 150 -11.41 -6.82 20.91
CA VAL A 150 -11.80 -7.98 20.13
C VAL A 150 -10.54 -8.72 19.69
N TRP A 151 -10.15 -9.76 20.44
CA TRP A 151 -8.88 -10.46 20.28
C TRP A 151 -8.56 -10.91 18.85
N ALA A 152 -9.55 -11.33 18.09
CA ALA A 152 -9.35 -11.79 16.71
C ALA A 152 -8.97 -10.63 15.76
N ALA A 153 -9.54 -9.44 15.94
CA ALA A 153 -9.26 -8.27 15.13
C ALA A 153 -7.96 -7.56 15.57
N ASP A 154 -7.73 -7.43 16.87
CA ASP A 154 -6.61 -6.67 17.44
C ASP A 154 -5.24 -7.19 16.96
N ARG A 155 -5.11 -8.50 16.75
CA ARG A 155 -3.82 -9.11 16.35
C ARG A 155 -3.32 -8.66 14.99
N TRP A 156 -4.17 -8.67 13.98
CA TRP A 156 -3.74 -8.32 12.62
C TRP A 156 -3.79 -6.80 12.38
N VAL A 157 -4.73 -6.08 12.99
CA VAL A 157 -4.75 -4.61 12.96
C VAL A 157 -3.50 -4.04 13.61
N ALA A 158 -3.07 -4.58 14.77
CA ALA A 158 -1.83 -4.18 15.42
C ALA A 158 -0.58 -4.46 14.56
N THR A 159 -0.57 -5.54 13.80
CA THR A 159 0.52 -5.83 12.85
C THR A 159 0.64 -4.75 11.77
N PHE A 160 -0.48 -4.34 11.17
CA PHE A 160 -0.49 -3.28 10.17
C PHE A 160 -0.19 -1.90 10.79
N ALA A 161 -0.61 -1.66 12.03
CA ALA A 161 -0.25 -0.45 12.75
C ALA A 161 1.27 -0.36 12.98
N ALA A 162 1.89 -1.45 13.44
CA ALA A 162 3.33 -1.52 13.61
C ALA A 162 4.05 -1.26 12.28
N LEU A 163 3.60 -1.91 11.20
CA LEU A 163 4.14 -1.68 9.86
C LEU A 163 4.04 -0.21 9.47
N ALA A 164 2.86 0.40 9.63
CA ALA A 164 2.64 1.81 9.28
C ALA A 164 3.48 2.80 10.08
N LEU A 165 3.74 2.50 11.35
CA LEU A 165 4.55 3.36 12.23
C LEU A 165 6.06 3.19 12.00
N THR A 166 6.50 1.99 11.60
CA THR A 166 7.92 1.67 11.36
C THR A 166 8.36 1.85 9.90
N SER A 167 7.42 2.00 8.96
CA SER A 167 7.70 2.35 7.56
C SER A 167 8.20 3.79 7.47
N GLY A 168 9.29 4.06 8.17
CA GLY A 168 9.88 5.35 8.37
C GLY A 168 11.24 5.47 7.76
#